data_20fd0758af5c72215fdb989101cc5cc3
#
_entry.id   20fd0758af5c72215fdb989101cc5cc3
#
_cell.length_a   1.000
_cell.length_b   1.000
_cell.length_c   1.000
_cell.angle_alpha   90.00
_cell.angle_beta   90.00
_cell.angle_gamma   90.00
#
_symmetry.space_group_name_H-M   'P 1'
#
loop_
_entity.id
_entity.type
_entity.pdbx_description
1 polymer ?
#
loop_
_entity_poly.entity_id
_entity_poly.type
_entity_poly.pdbx_seq_one_letter_code
_entity_poly.pdbx_strand_id
1 'polypeptide(L)'
;MSADRAILHSDMNSFYASVEMMLDPKLRGKAVAVCGSTENRHGIVLAKSELAKRAGVKTGMVNWEAKQRCKDLILVPPQYDQYLKYSRLAHEIYYRYTDLVEPFGMDECWLDVTGCGISVSYTHLTLPTIY
;
A
#
# COMPACT_ATOMS: atom_id res chain seq x y z
N MET A 1 -1.20 -38.51 3.05
CA MET A 1 -2.11 -37.34 3.15
C MET A 1 -1.38 -36.11 2.64
N SER A 2 -1.92 -35.49 1.62
CA SER A 2 -1.40 -34.22 1.17
C SER A 2 -1.81 -33.15 2.19
N ALA A 3 -0.84 -32.39 2.69
CA ALA A 3 -1.16 -31.21 3.46
C ALA A 3 -1.91 -30.21 2.57
N ASP A 4 -2.95 -29.61 3.08
CA ASP A 4 -3.66 -28.56 2.36
C ASP A 4 -2.70 -27.39 2.11
N ARG A 5 -2.73 -26.86 0.88
CA ARG A 5 -1.93 -25.69 0.55
C ARG A 5 -2.51 -24.46 1.23
N ALA A 6 -1.66 -23.70 1.88
CA ALA A 6 -2.02 -22.44 2.50
C ALA A 6 -1.27 -21.33 1.76
N ILE A 7 -1.97 -20.62 0.91
CA ILE A 7 -1.44 -19.50 0.14
C ILE A 7 -2.04 -18.21 0.68
N LEU A 8 -1.17 -17.28 1.05
CA LEU A 8 -1.59 -15.95 1.50
C LEU A 8 -1.26 -14.93 0.42
N HIS A 9 -2.19 -14.03 0.20
CA HIS A 9 -1.95 -12.84 -0.60
C HIS A 9 -1.87 -11.65 0.34
N SER A 10 -0.70 -11.03 0.40
CA SER A 10 -0.48 -9.82 1.19
C SER A 10 -0.54 -8.61 0.29
N ASP A 11 -1.40 -7.66 0.63
CA ASP A 11 -1.55 -6.41 -0.10
C ASP A 11 -1.51 -5.27 0.93
N MET A 12 -0.48 -4.43 0.83
CA MET A 12 -0.32 -3.30 1.74
C MET A 12 -1.27 -2.17 1.33
N ASN A 13 -2.24 -1.91 2.18
CA ASN A 13 -3.30 -0.94 1.91
C ASN A 13 -2.75 0.49 1.83
N SER A 14 -3.11 1.19 0.76
CA SER A 14 -2.70 2.59 0.54
C SER A 14 -1.19 2.80 0.71
N PHE A 15 -0.40 1.89 0.18
CA PHE A 15 1.03 1.78 0.49
C PHE A 15 1.79 3.09 0.29
N TYR A 16 1.72 3.68 -0.89
CA TYR A 16 2.48 4.91 -1.17
C TYR A 16 2.04 6.06 -0.28
N ALA A 17 0.73 6.23 -0.08
CA ALA A 17 0.21 7.26 0.79
C ALA A 17 0.62 7.03 2.25
N SER A 18 0.64 5.78 2.70
CA SER A 18 1.06 5.41 4.05
C SER A 18 2.54 5.72 4.29
N VAL A 19 3.39 5.44 3.30
CA VAL A 19 4.81 5.79 3.38
C VAL A 19 5.00 7.31 3.47
N GLU A 20 4.27 8.07 2.65
CA GLU A 20 4.35 9.53 2.69
C GLU A 20 3.91 10.09 4.05
N MET A 21 2.85 9.56 4.64
CA MET A 21 2.38 9.97 5.97
C MET A 21 3.36 9.59 7.08
N MET A 22 4.11 8.53 6.90
CA MET A 22 5.16 8.13 7.83
C MET A 22 6.37 9.07 7.74
N LEU A 23 6.76 9.43 6.53
CA LEU A 23 7.90 10.32 6.27
C LEU A 23 7.59 11.77 6.68
N ASP A 24 6.33 12.20 6.53
CA ASP A 24 5.88 13.54 6.91
C ASP A 24 4.68 13.44 7.83
N PRO A 25 4.90 13.55 9.16
CA PRO A 25 3.81 13.47 10.13
C PRO A 25 2.71 14.52 9.96
N LYS A 26 3.00 15.62 9.27
CA LYS A 26 1.99 16.66 8.99
C LYS A 26 0.87 16.16 8.08
N LEU A 27 1.13 15.10 7.31
CA LEU A 27 0.13 14.50 6.43
C LEU A 27 -0.82 13.55 7.15
N ARG A 28 -0.46 13.13 8.35
CA ARG A 28 -1.29 12.18 9.12
C ARG A 28 -2.63 12.80 9.46
N GLY A 29 -3.70 12.01 9.31
CA GLY A 29 -5.06 12.45 9.57
C GLY A 29 -5.63 13.37 8.50
N LYS A 30 -4.96 13.52 7.36
CA LYS A 30 -5.39 14.35 6.25
C LYS A 30 -5.68 13.53 5.02
N ALA A 31 -6.45 14.10 4.10
CA ALA A 31 -6.67 13.50 2.79
C ALA A 31 -5.46 13.76 1.91
N VAL A 32 -4.75 12.70 1.53
CA VAL A 32 -3.51 12.76 0.77
C VAL A 32 -3.62 11.87 -0.47
N ALA A 33 -3.12 12.35 -1.58
CA ALA A 33 -2.98 11.56 -2.80
C ALA A 33 -1.55 11.68 -3.33
N VAL A 34 -0.95 10.55 -3.65
CA VAL A 34 0.33 10.49 -4.35
C VAL A 34 0.03 10.52 -5.83
N CYS A 35 0.61 11.49 -6.54
CA CYS A 35 0.30 11.76 -7.94
C CYS A 35 1.55 11.78 -8.80
N GLY A 36 1.42 11.29 -10.04
CA GLY A 36 2.54 11.22 -10.98
C GLY A 36 3.14 12.57 -11.35
N SER A 37 2.32 13.61 -11.39
CA SER A 37 2.78 14.98 -11.61
C SER A 37 1.86 15.93 -10.84
N THR A 38 2.42 16.60 -9.84
CA THR A 38 1.66 17.53 -9.01
C THR A 38 1.51 18.91 -9.65
N GLU A 39 2.39 19.24 -10.58
CA GLU A 39 2.40 20.54 -11.26
C GLU A 39 1.54 20.55 -12.53
N ASN A 40 1.22 19.37 -13.05
CA ASN A 40 0.47 19.23 -14.29
C ASN A 40 -0.93 18.75 -14.00
N ARG A 41 -1.93 19.41 -14.62
CA ARG A 41 -3.34 19.01 -14.51
C ARG A 41 -3.59 17.57 -15.00
N HIS A 42 -2.72 17.05 -15.85
CA HIS A 42 -2.86 15.71 -16.43
C HIS A 42 -2.23 14.60 -15.59
N GLY A 43 -1.62 14.93 -14.45
CA GLY A 43 -1.13 13.91 -13.53
C GLY A 43 -2.29 13.09 -12.98
N ILE A 44 -2.03 11.83 -12.69
CA ILE A 44 -3.04 10.92 -12.16
C ILE A 44 -2.70 10.47 -10.73
N VAL A 45 -3.75 10.10 -9.99
CA VAL A 45 -3.62 9.55 -8.64
C VAL A 45 -3.04 8.14 -8.72
N LEU A 46 -1.91 7.93 -8.07
CA LEU A 46 -1.25 6.62 -7.97
C LEU A 46 -1.69 5.88 -6.71
N ALA A 47 -1.85 6.61 -5.61
CA ALA A 47 -2.32 6.08 -4.34
C ALA A 47 -3.00 7.19 -3.55
N LYS A 48 -3.84 6.81 -2.60
CA LYS A 48 -4.61 7.74 -1.79
C LYS A 48 -4.71 7.27 -0.36
N SER A 49 -4.85 8.20 0.58
CA SER A 49 -5.14 7.88 1.97
C SER A 49 -6.60 7.45 2.13
N GLU A 50 -6.91 6.88 3.29
CA GLU A 50 -8.27 6.42 3.58
C GLU A 50 -9.27 7.59 3.57
N LEU A 51 -8.88 8.75 4.09
CA LEU A 51 -9.76 9.93 4.07
C LEU A 51 -10.03 10.42 2.65
N ALA A 52 -9.02 10.38 1.78
CA ALA A 52 -9.21 10.72 0.37
C ALA A 52 -10.15 9.73 -0.33
N LYS A 53 -10.00 8.46 -0.03
CA LYS A 53 -10.87 7.40 -0.55
C LYS A 53 -12.32 7.63 -0.15
N ARG A 54 -12.57 7.99 1.10
CA ARG A 54 -13.92 8.27 1.61
C ARG A 54 -14.56 9.47 0.94
N ALA A 55 -13.74 10.44 0.52
CA ALA A 55 -14.23 11.62 -0.21
C ALA A 55 -14.50 11.34 -1.68
N GLY A 56 -14.21 10.14 -2.17
CA GLY A 56 -14.48 9.74 -3.55
C GLY A 56 -13.28 9.79 -4.48
N VAL A 57 -12.07 9.99 -3.96
CA VAL A 57 -10.84 9.96 -4.76
C VAL A 57 -10.52 8.51 -5.12
N LYS A 58 -10.25 8.26 -6.39
CA LYS A 58 -9.93 6.92 -6.92
C LYS A 58 -8.58 6.91 -7.61
N THR A 59 -7.89 5.77 -7.51
CA THR A 59 -6.64 5.54 -8.23
C THR A 59 -6.89 5.63 -9.75
N GLY A 60 -6.01 6.31 -10.46
CA GLY A 60 -6.16 6.54 -11.89
C GLY A 60 -6.94 7.82 -12.23
N MET A 61 -7.56 8.44 -11.24
CA MET A 61 -8.28 9.71 -11.42
C MET A 61 -7.31 10.85 -11.73
N VAL A 62 -7.69 11.75 -12.60
CA VAL A 62 -6.88 12.93 -12.91
C VAL A 62 -6.82 13.86 -11.69
N ASN A 63 -5.68 14.52 -11.49
CA ASN A 63 -5.45 15.35 -10.30
C ASN A 63 -6.54 16.43 -10.10
N TRP A 64 -6.94 17.12 -11.14
CA TRP A 64 -7.96 18.17 -11.02
C TRP A 64 -9.32 17.59 -10.60
N GLU A 65 -9.67 16.41 -11.08
CA GLU A 65 -10.90 15.72 -10.69
C GLU A 65 -10.84 15.29 -9.23
N ALA A 66 -9.69 14.76 -8.80
CA ALA A 66 -9.48 14.38 -7.41
C ALA A 66 -9.64 15.59 -6.48
N LYS A 67 -9.11 16.74 -6.87
CA LYS A 67 -9.27 17.99 -6.10
C LYS A 67 -10.73 18.46 -6.06
N GLN A 68 -11.50 18.22 -7.11
CA GLN A 68 -12.92 18.53 -7.10
C GLN A 68 -13.70 17.64 -6.14
N ARG A 69 -13.33 16.36 -6.05
CA ARG A 69 -13.95 15.40 -5.14
C ARG A 69 -13.59 15.69 -3.68
N CYS A 70 -12.38 16.14 -3.44
CA CYS A 70 -11.85 16.41 -2.12
C CYS A 70 -11.09 17.75 -2.14
N LYS A 71 -11.73 18.81 -1.68
CA LYS A 71 -11.15 20.17 -1.75
C LYS A 71 -9.90 20.31 -0.88
N ASP A 72 -9.85 19.58 0.25
CA ASP A 72 -8.74 19.63 1.18
C ASP A 72 -7.63 18.65 0.81
N LEU A 73 -7.72 18.00 -0.33
CA LEU A 73 -6.76 16.99 -0.77
C LEU A 73 -5.37 17.59 -0.94
N ILE A 74 -4.40 16.94 -0.31
CA ILE A 74 -2.99 17.28 -0.46
C ILE A 74 -2.39 16.36 -1.52
N LEU A 75 -1.86 16.95 -2.57
CA LEU A 75 -1.19 16.20 -3.64
C LEU A 75 0.30 16.19 -3.36
N VAL A 76 0.90 15.01 -3.35
CA VAL A 76 2.35 14.85 -3.13
C VAL A 76 2.98 14.08 -4.30
N PRO A 77 4.21 14.43 -4.68
CA PRO A 77 4.93 13.69 -5.72
C PRO A 77 5.39 12.34 -5.17
N PRO A 78 5.53 11.31 -6.02
CA PRO A 78 5.95 10.00 -5.56
C PRO A 78 7.46 9.99 -5.21
N GLN A 79 7.79 9.20 -4.19
CA GLN A 79 9.17 8.95 -3.77
C GLN A 79 9.45 7.45 -3.90
N TYR A 80 9.66 6.99 -5.13
CA TYR A 80 9.79 5.57 -5.43
C TYR A 80 10.95 4.88 -4.70
N ASP A 81 12.04 5.58 -4.46
CA ASP A 81 13.17 5.07 -3.70
C ASP A 81 12.77 4.71 -2.26
N GLN A 82 11.95 5.55 -1.63
CA GLN A 82 11.42 5.29 -0.29
C GLN A 82 10.43 4.12 -0.30
N TYR A 83 9.56 4.06 -1.29
CA TYR A 83 8.60 2.95 -1.43
C TYR A 83 9.33 1.62 -1.61
N LEU A 84 10.38 1.61 -2.42
CA LEU A 84 11.19 0.42 -2.63
C LEU A 84 11.86 -0.05 -1.34
N LYS A 85 12.38 0.89 -0.54
CA LYS A 85 12.97 0.59 0.77
C LYS A 85 11.99 -0.11 1.69
N TYR A 86 10.79 0.44 1.85
CA TYR A 86 9.77 -0.14 2.73
C TYR A 86 9.16 -1.42 2.16
N SER A 87 9.08 -1.53 0.85
CA SER A 87 8.70 -2.77 0.18
C SER A 87 9.67 -3.90 0.53
N ARG A 88 10.96 -3.62 0.47
CA ARG A 88 12.00 -4.60 0.83
C ARG A 88 11.92 -5.00 2.30
N LEU A 89 11.65 -4.05 3.19
CA LEU A 89 11.48 -4.36 4.62
C LEU A 89 10.28 -5.28 4.85
N ALA A 90 9.18 -5.05 4.15
CA ALA A 90 8.01 -5.93 4.23
C ALA A 90 8.35 -7.34 3.72
N HIS A 91 9.08 -7.44 2.60
CA HIS A 91 9.50 -8.74 2.07
C HIS A 91 10.41 -9.50 3.04
N GLU A 92 11.29 -8.81 3.75
CA GLU A 92 12.12 -9.43 4.79
C GLU A 92 11.26 -10.04 5.91
N ILE A 93 10.18 -9.38 6.28
CA ILE A 93 9.23 -9.90 7.26
C ILE A 93 8.58 -11.18 6.73
N TYR A 94 8.16 -11.20 5.46
CA TYR A 94 7.56 -12.38 4.85
C TYR A 94 8.53 -13.57 4.84
N TYR A 95 9.80 -13.33 4.53
CA TYR A 95 10.84 -14.37 4.52
C TYR A 95 11.12 -14.99 5.90
N ARG A 96 10.71 -14.34 6.98
CA ARG A 96 10.78 -14.93 8.33
C ARG A 96 9.77 -16.06 8.50
N TYR A 97 8.72 -16.10 7.69
CA TYR A 97 7.65 -17.08 7.79
C TYR A 97 7.76 -18.18 6.73
N THR A 98 8.27 -17.85 5.56
CA THR A 98 8.40 -18.81 4.47
C THR A 98 9.46 -18.34 3.47
N ASP A 99 10.13 -19.30 2.82
CA ASP A 99 11.04 -19.00 1.70
C ASP A 99 10.30 -18.85 0.38
N LEU A 100 9.03 -19.26 0.34
CA LEU A 100 8.21 -19.26 -0.87
C LEU A 100 7.41 -17.96 -0.95
N VAL A 101 8.11 -16.89 -1.30
CA VAL A 101 7.55 -15.54 -1.44
C VAL A 101 7.67 -15.11 -2.88
N GLU A 102 6.54 -14.77 -3.50
CA GLU A 102 6.51 -14.25 -4.86
C GLU A 102 6.00 -12.81 -4.83
N PRO A 103 6.90 -11.82 -5.02
CA PRO A 103 6.50 -10.43 -5.10
C PRO A 103 5.68 -10.15 -6.38
N PHE A 104 4.65 -9.35 -6.22
CA PHE A 104 3.83 -8.87 -7.33
C PHE A 104 3.63 -7.36 -7.16
N GLY A 105 4.54 -6.58 -7.74
CA GLY A 105 4.62 -5.14 -7.47
C GLY A 105 5.30 -4.84 -6.15
N MET A 106 5.31 -3.58 -5.73
CA MET A 106 5.98 -3.15 -4.51
C MET A 106 5.17 -3.45 -3.25
N ASP A 107 3.86 -3.53 -3.37
CA ASP A 107 2.93 -3.61 -2.23
C ASP A 107 2.19 -4.94 -2.13
N GLU A 108 2.45 -5.88 -3.02
CA GLU A 108 1.77 -7.17 -3.04
C GLU A 108 2.76 -8.32 -3.03
N CYS A 109 2.40 -9.38 -2.31
CA CYS A 109 3.15 -10.63 -2.29
C CYS A 109 2.22 -11.83 -2.17
N TRP A 110 2.59 -12.89 -2.85
CA TRP A 110 2.02 -14.21 -2.62
C TRP A 110 2.99 -15.00 -1.73
N LEU A 111 2.46 -15.64 -0.72
CA LEU A 111 3.25 -16.45 0.23
C LEU A 111 2.65 -17.84 0.33
N ASP A 112 3.48 -18.86 0.14
CA ASP A 112 3.09 -20.22 0.45
C ASP A 112 3.54 -20.53 1.88
N VAL A 113 2.57 -20.58 2.80
CA VAL A 113 2.81 -20.83 4.21
C VAL A 113 2.35 -22.23 4.63
N THR A 114 2.23 -23.13 3.67
CA THR A 114 1.87 -24.53 3.94
C THR A 114 2.86 -25.12 4.93
N GLY A 115 2.35 -25.66 6.03
CA GLY A 115 3.17 -26.29 7.06
C GLY A 115 3.93 -25.33 7.97
N CYS A 116 3.70 -24.01 7.86
CA CYS A 116 4.40 -23.03 8.70
C CYS A 116 3.73 -22.80 10.07
N GLY A 117 2.70 -23.56 10.40
CA GLY A 117 2.01 -23.44 11.68
C GLY A 117 1.06 -22.24 11.76
N ILE A 118 0.84 -21.55 10.65
CA ILE A 118 -0.10 -20.43 10.59
C ILE A 118 -1.50 -20.97 10.44
N SER A 119 -2.43 -20.48 11.28
CA SER A 119 -3.82 -20.89 11.19
C SER A 119 -4.47 -20.33 9.94
N VAL A 120 -4.98 -21.21 9.07
CA VAL A 120 -5.70 -20.83 7.86
C VAL A 120 -7.10 -20.28 8.12
N SER A 121 -7.54 -20.25 9.36
CA SER A 121 -8.83 -19.65 9.71
C SER A 121 -8.79 -18.12 9.70
N TYR A 122 -7.61 -17.51 9.62
CA TYR A 122 -7.48 -16.07 9.51
C TYR A 122 -7.58 -15.62 8.06
N THR A 123 -8.60 -14.85 7.75
CA THR A 123 -8.75 -14.21 6.44
C THR A 123 -7.94 -12.93 6.32
N HIS A 124 -7.47 -12.39 7.45
CA HIS A 124 -6.65 -11.20 7.49
C HIS A 124 -5.44 -11.42 8.37
N LEU A 125 -4.25 -11.32 7.79
CA LEU A 125 -3.02 -11.18 8.53
C LEU A 125 -2.79 -9.70 8.76
N THR A 126 -2.85 -9.28 10.03
CA THR A 126 -2.45 -7.94 10.39
C THR A 126 -0.94 -7.92 10.46
N LEU A 127 -0.30 -7.48 9.40
CA LEU A 127 1.13 -7.18 9.44
C LEU A 127 1.35 -5.98 10.34
N PRO A 128 2.50 -5.90 11.06
CA PRO A 128 2.82 -4.72 11.82
C PRO A 128 2.73 -3.50 10.91
N THR A 129 1.97 -2.52 11.31
CA THR A 129 1.81 -1.28 10.57
C THR A 129 3.18 -0.59 10.49
N ILE A 130 3.61 -0.25 9.29
CA ILE A 130 4.93 0.34 9.04
C ILE A 130 4.85 1.88 9.21
N TYR A 131 4.08 2.37 10.11
CA TYR A 131 4.04 3.81 10.41
C TYR A 131 3.62 4.06 11.83
#